data_14e8b4718851e46360f7d4c15b33504e
#
_entry.id   14e8b4718851e46360f7d4c15b33504e
#
_cell.length_a   1.000
_cell.length_b   1.000
_cell.length_c   1.000
_cell.angle_alpha   90.00
_cell.angle_beta   90.00
_cell.angle_gamma   90.00
#
_symmetry.space_group_name_H-M   'P 1'
#
loop_
_entity.id
_entity.type
_entity.pdbx_description
1 polymer ?
#
loop_
_entity_poly.entity_id
_entity_poly.type
_entity_poly.pdbx_seq_one_letter_code
_entity_poly.pdbx_strand_id
1 'polypeptide(L)'
;DAMDTVKGCLKLFQGMLQTMRFRRDVMARSAMNGFTNATDAADYLVKKGVPFRDAHGIVGKLVLYCITKETTIDALSLEELQEISPVFTGDIYDAVSLEACVERRLTGGAPGRKAMEQAIAEGRAFLNRESEENHE
;
A
#
# COMPACT_ATOMS: atom_id res chain seq x y z
N ASP A 1 22.10 -16.07 29.14
CA ASP A 1 22.37 -14.68 28.93
C ASP A 1 21.85 -14.17 27.58
N ALA A 2 22.46 -14.37 26.41
CA ALA A 2 21.87 -13.88 25.18
C ALA A 2 20.52 -14.53 24.86
N MET A 3 20.40 -15.83 25.08
CA MET A 3 19.14 -16.58 24.89
C MET A 3 18.06 -16.13 25.88
N ASP A 4 18.44 -15.85 27.13
CA ASP A 4 17.48 -15.37 28.13
C ASP A 4 17.00 -13.96 27.82
N THR A 5 17.89 -13.10 27.31
CA THR A 5 17.54 -11.78 26.80
C THR A 5 16.54 -11.87 25.65
N VAL A 6 16.79 -12.72 24.65
CA VAL A 6 15.89 -12.92 23.49
C VAL A 6 14.52 -13.44 23.95
N LYS A 7 14.48 -14.46 24.82
CA LYS A 7 13.22 -14.97 25.39
C LYS A 7 12.44 -13.89 26.14
N GLY A 8 13.14 -13.06 26.94
CA GLY A 8 12.53 -11.92 27.61
C GLY A 8 11.92 -10.90 26.63
N CYS A 9 12.66 -10.53 25.58
CA CYS A 9 12.19 -9.64 24.53
C CYS A 9 10.96 -10.19 23.80
N LEU A 10 10.95 -11.46 23.42
CA LEU A 10 9.81 -12.10 22.76
C LEU A 10 8.56 -12.10 23.63
N LYS A 11 8.71 -12.37 24.95
CA LYS A 11 7.58 -12.32 25.89
C LYS A 11 6.99 -10.92 26.03
N LEU A 12 7.83 -9.89 26.10
CA LEU A 12 7.38 -8.50 26.13
C LEU A 12 6.71 -8.12 24.81
N PHE A 13 7.28 -8.50 23.68
CA PHE A 13 6.73 -8.23 22.35
C PHE A 13 5.36 -8.89 22.15
N GLN A 14 5.16 -10.11 22.64
CA GLN A 14 3.85 -10.77 22.66
C GLN A 14 2.81 -9.92 23.40
N GLY A 15 3.12 -9.40 24.57
CA GLY A 15 2.23 -8.52 25.34
C GLY A 15 1.92 -7.21 24.60
N MET A 16 2.91 -6.63 23.92
CA MET A 16 2.72 -5.43 23.09
C MET A 16 1.76 -5.70 21.93
N LEU A 17 1.89 -6.83 21.24
CA LEU A 17 0.99 -7.20 20.14
C LEU A 17 -0.45 -7.42 20.62
N GLN A 18 -0.65 -8.06 21.79
CA GLN A 18 -1.98 -8.31 22.36
C GLN A 18 -2.72 -7.02 22.73
N THR A 19 -1.98 -5.97 23.11
CA THR A 19 -2.56 -4.69 23.54
C THR A 19 -2.53 -3.60 22.46
N MET A 20 -2.00 -3.90 21.28
CA MET A 20 -1.85 -2.96 20.17
C MET A 20 -3.21 -2.45 19.70
N ARG A 21 -3.30 -1.14 19.49
CA ARG A 21 -4.48 -0.48 18.93
C ARG A 21 -4.09 0.27 17.67
N PHE A 22 -4.79 -0.02 16.58
CA PHE A 22 -4.58 0.68 15.30
C PHE A 22 -5.41 1.95 15.26
N ARG A 23 -4.76 3.08 15.05
CA ARG A 23 -5.42 4.37 14.81
C ARG A 23 -5.74 4.49 13.32
N ARG A 24 -6.78 3.77 12.89
CA ARG A 24 -7.16 3.63 11.46
C ARG A 24 -7.42 4.96 10.79
N ASP A 25 -8.04 5.89 11.50
CA ASP A 25 -8.32 7.26 11.03
C ASP A 25 -7.05 8.06 10.70
N VAL A 26 -6.03 7.94 11.56
CA VAL A 26 -4.73 8.59 11.35
C VAL A 26 -3.97 7.91 10.19
N MET A 27 -3.97 6.58 10.16
CA MET A 27 -3.30 5.82 9.10
C MET A 27 -3.91 6.13 7.72
N ALA A 28 -5.24 6.19 7.61
CA ALA A 28 -5.92 6.53 6.37
C ALA A 28 -5.57 7.95 5.90
N ARG A 29 -5.63 8.95 6.79
CA ARG A 29 -5.24 10.33 6.46
C ARG A 29 -3.77 10.42 6.02
N SER A 30 -2.88 9.71 6.70
CA SER A 30 -1.46 9.70 6.36
C SER A 30 -1.21 9.07 4.97
N ALA A 31 -1.96 8.02 4.61
CA ALA A 31 -1.87 7.40 3.30
C ALA A 31 -2.36 8.34 2.18
N MET A 32 -3.45 9.07 2.41
CA MET A 32 -3.98 10.04 1.42
C MET A 32 -3.02 11.21 1.15
N ASN A 33 -2.35 11.72 2.18
CA ASN A 33 -1.52 12.92 2.06
C ASN A 33 -0.08 12.65 1.57
N GLY A 34 0.30 11.41 1.33
CA GLY A 34 1.69 11.03 1.03
C GLY A 34 1.99 10.72 -0.44
N PHE A 35 1.08 11.01 -1.37
CA PHE A 35 1.22 10.61 -2.80
C PHE A 35 1.59 9.13 -2.98
N THR A 36 1.11 8.27 -2.10
CA THR A 36 1.39 6.82 -2.12
C THR A 36 0.88 6.15 -3.39
N ASN A 37 -0.09 6.78 -4.06
CA ASN A 37 -0.68 6.38 -5.34
C ASN A 37 0.05 6.93 -6.58
N ALA A 38 1.13 7.70 -6.42
CA ALA A 38 1.90 8.23 -7.55
C ALA A 38 2.49 7.13 -8.44
N THR A 39 2.96 6.04 -7.84
CA THR A 39 3.44 4.86 -8.59
C THR A 39 2.33 4.23 -9.43
N ASP A 40 1.11 4.16 -8.89
CA ASP A 40 -0.05 3.62 -9.62
C ASP A 40 -0.46 4.54 -10.78
N ALA A 41 -0.28 5.87 -10.65
CA ALA A 41 -0.45 6.80 -11.76
C ALA A 41 0.61 6.59 -12.86
N ALA A 42 1.86 6.27 -12.50
CA ALA A 42 2.90 5.93 -13.47
C ALA A 42 2.58 4.61 -14.20
N ASP A 43 2.17 3.59 -13.45
CA ASP A 43 1.74 2.30 -14.01
C ASP A 43 0.53 2.44 -14.94
N TYR A 44 -0.40 3.34 -14.62
CA TYR A 44 -1.53 3.69 -15.49
C TYR A 44 -1.04 4.23 -16.83
N LEU A 45 -0.13 5.20 -16.83
CA LEU A 45 0.43 5.77 -18.06
C LEU A 45 1.19 4.72 -18.88
N VAL A 46 1.94 3.84 -18.23
CA VAL A 46 2.64 2.73 -18.91
C VAL A 46 1.65 1.79 -19.58
N LYS A 47 0.53 1.45 -18.93
CA LYS A 47 -0.54 0.64 -19.54
C LYS A 47 -1.22 1.33 -20.73
N LYS A 48 -1.22 2.66 -20.77
CA LYS A 48 -1.68 3.46 -21.93
C LYS A 48 -0.60 3.59 -23.03
N GLY A 49 0.55 2.94 -22.89
CA GLY A 49 1.61 2.88 -23.90
C GLY A 49 2.71 3.95 -23.73
N VAL A 50 2.70 4.73 -22.66
CA VAL A 50 3.78 5.69 -22.36
C VAL A 50 5.01 4.93 -21.84
N PRO A 51 6.23 5.15 -22.39
CA PRO A 51 7.44 4.54 -21.87
C PRO A 51 7.63 4.87 -20.36
N PHE A 52 8.08 3.91 -19.58
CA PHE A 52 8.19 4.06 -18.11
C PHE A 52 8.95 5.32 -17.68
N ARG A 53 10.06 5.65 -18.36
CA ARG A 53 10.86 6.85 -18.05
C ARG A 53 10.05 8.14 -18.23
N ASP A 54 9.24 8.20 -19.28
CA ASP A 54 8.41 9.37 -19.57
C ASP A 54 7.22 9.43 -18.60
N ALA A 55 6.59 8.29 -18.32
CA ALA A 55 5.53 8.17 -17.32
C ALA A 55 6.00 8.66 -15.94
N HIS A 56 7.19 8.26 -15.51
CA HIS A 56 7.80 8.74 -14.26
C HIS A 56 8.01 10.26 -14.27
N GLY A 57 8.48 10.82 -15.39
CA GLY A 57 8.65 12.27 -15.55
C GLY A 57 7.32 13.04 -15.51
N ILE A 58 6.25 12.50 -16.14
CA ILE A 58 4.89 13.07 -16.11
C ILE A 58 4.36 13.06 -14.68
N VAL A 59 4.48 11.93 -13.98
CA VAL A 59 4.01 11.82 -12.59
C VAL A 59 4.81 12.71 -11.63
N GLY A 60 6.09 12.90 -11.88
CA GLY A 60 6.89 13.89 -11.12
C GLY A 60 6.32 15.31 -11.24
N LYS A 61 5.93 15.73 -12.45
CA LYS A 61 5.25 17.02 -12.67
C LYS A 61 3.88 17.07 -11.99
N LEU A 62 3.11 15.98 -12.07
CA LEU A 62 1.80 15.85 -11.44
C LEU A 62 1.89 16.02 -9.93
N VAL A 63 2.82 15.33 -9.27
CA VAL A 63 3.05 15.47 -7.82
C VAL A 63 3.47 16.88 -7.45
N LEU A 64 4.38 17.49 -8.20
CA LEU A 64 4.79 18.88 -7.96
C LEU A 64 3.62 19.86 -8.11
N TYR A 65 2.76 19.67 -9.10
CA TYR A 65 1.54 20.45 -9.29
C TYR A 65 0.60 20.31 -8.09
N CYS A 66 0.36 19.07 -7.62
CA CYS A 66 -0.45 18.81 -6.43
C CYS A 66 0.12 19.47 -5.17
N ILE A 67 1.44 19.42 -4.96
CA ILE A 67 2.10 20.07 -3.82
C ILE A 67 1.90 21.59 -3.89
N THR A 68 2.11 22.20 -5.05
CA THR A 68 1.96 23.65 -5.24
C THR A 68 0.52 24.12 -5.02
N LYS A 69 -0.44 23.27 -5.37
CA LYS A 69 -1.88 23.54 -5.24
C LYS A 69 -2.46 23.09 -3.89
N GLU A 70 -1.65 22.50 -3.02
CA GLU A 70 -2.06 21.90 -1.74
C GLU A 70 -3.23 20.92 -1.88
N THR A 71 -3.14 20.05 -2.90
CA THR A 71 -4.17 19.06 -3.24
C THR A 71 -3.60 17.66 -3.44
N THR A 72 -4.47 16.68 -3.70
CA THR A 72 -4.10 15.29 -3.97
C THR A 72 -4.40 14.92 -5.43
N ILE A 73 -3.80 13.83 -5.93
CA ILE A 73 -3.97 13.41 -7.34
C ILE A 73 -5.43 13.10 -7.67
N ASP A 74 -6.14 12.47 -6.76
CA ASP A 74 -7.55 12.07 -6.89
C ASP A 74 -8.54 13.25 -6.77
N ALA A 75 -8.09 14.39 -6.27
CA ALA A 75 -8.90 15.61 -6.14
C ALA A 75 -8.76 16.57 -7.33
N LEU A 76 -7.82 16.33 -8.25
CA LEU A 76 -7.67 17.13 -9.47
C LEU A 76 -8.82 16.85 -10.46
N SER A 77 -9.23 17.89 -11.19
CA SER A 77 -10.16 17.70 -12.31
C SER A 77 -9.48 16.99 -13.52
N LEU A 78 -10.28 16.42 -14.39
CA LEU A 78 -9.73 15.76 -15.58
C LEU A 78 -9.00 16.75 -16.50
N GLU A 79 -9.50 17.97 -16.60
CA GLU A 79 -8.88 19.06 -17.37
C GLU A 79 -7.47 19.35 -16.85
N GLU A 80 -7.29 19.47 -15.54
CA GLU A 80 -6.00 19.71 -14.90
C GLU A 80 -5.02 18.55 -15.11
N LEU A 81 -5.51 17.31 -15.05
CA LEU A 81 -4.71 16.13 -15.37
C LEU A 81 -4.27 16.15 -16.83
N GLN A 82 -5.17 16.54 -17.75
CA GLN A 82 -4.89 16.60 -19.19
C GLN A 82 -3.97 17.75 -19.59
N GLU A 83 -3.92 18.84 -18.81
CA GLU A 83 -2.90 19.89 -18.96
C GLU A 83 -1.48 19.36 -18.72
N ILE A 84 -1.35 18.41 -17.79
CA ILE A 84 -0.06 17.76 -17.49
C ILE A 84 0.29 16.71 -18.55
N SER A 85 -0.71 15.89 -18.93
CA SER A 85 -0.56 14.91 -20.01
C SER A 85 -1.93 14.56 -20.61
N PRO A 86 -2.10 14.68 -21.93
CA PRO A 86 -3.35 14.34 -22.63
C PRO A 86 -3.70 12.84 -22.59
N VAL A 87 -2.78 11.99 -22.10
CA VAL A 87 -3.00 10.55 -21.94
C VAL A 87 -3.93 10.24 -20.77
N PHE A 88 -4.10 11.15 -19.82
CA PHE A 88 -5.04 10.97 -18.71
C PHE A 88 -6.49 11.02 -19.22
N THR A 89 -7.26 10.02 -18.86
CA THR A 89 -8.69 9.89 -19.13
C THR A 89 -9.45 9.56 -17.84
N GLY A 90 -10.78 9.60 -17.85
CA GLY A 90 -11.57 9.48 -16.62
C GLY A 90 -11.34 8.22 -15.80
N ASP A 91 -10.81 7.16 -16.38
CA ASP A 91 -10.44 5.91 -15.70
C ASP A 91 -9.20 6.02 -14.79
N ILE A 92 -8.49 7.17 -14.81
CA ILE A 92 -7.39 7.45 -13.89
C ILE A 92 -7.86 7.42 -12.42
N TYR A 93 -9.05 7.93 -12.12
CA TYR A 93 -9.56 7.98 -10.74
C TYR A 93 -9.70 6.59 -10.11
N ASP A 94 -10.14 5.60 -10.90
CA ASP A 94 -10.16 4.20 -10.46
C ASP A 94 -8.74 3.63 -10.29
N ALA A 95 -7.81 4.09 -11.13
CA ALA A 95 -6.43 3.63 -11.08
C ALA A 95 -5.66 4.15 -9.85
N VAL A 96 -5.94 5.38 -9.41
CA VAL A 96 -5.24 6.03 -8.28
C VAL A 96 -6.00 5.98 -6.96
N SER A 97 -7.19 5.38 -6.93
CA SER A 97 -7.90 5.19 -5.66
C SER A 97 -7.06 4.33 -4.71
N LEU A 98 -6.91 4.74 -3.45
CA LEU A 98 -6.07 4.03 -2.48
C LEU A 98 -6.51 2.59 -2.26
N GLU A 99 -7.82 2.34 -2.28
CA GLU A 99 -8.36 1.00 -2.15
C GLU A 99 -7.96 0.13 -3.34
N ALA A 100 -8.13 0.60 -4.58
CA ALA A 100 -7.71 -0.12 -5.77
C ALA A 100 -6.18 -0.33 -5.82
N CYS A 101 -5.39 0.64 -5.36
CA CYS A 101 -3.95 0.52 -5.25
C CYS A 101 -3.54 -0.63 -4.32
N VAL A 102 -4.21 -0.78 -3.17
CA VAL A 102 -3.95 -1.87 -2.21
C VAL A 102 -4.44 -3.20 -2.76
N GLU A 103 -5.68 -3.29 -3.26
CA GLU A 103 -6.30 -4.54 -3.72
C GLU A 103 -5.57 -5.15 -4.93
N ARG A 104 -4.89 -4.36 -5.75
CA ARG A 104 -4.06 -4.85 -6.87
C ARG A 104 -2.74 -5.49 -6.44
N ARG A 105 -2.31 -5.38 -5.20
CA ARG A 105 -1.08 -5.97 -4.65
C ARG A 105 -1.34 -7.44 -4.28
N LEU A 106 -1.12 -8.37 -5.22
CA LEU A 106 -1.49 -9.79 -5.09
C LEU A 106 -0.32 -10.73 -4.85
N THR A 107 0.92 -10.24 -4.85
CA THR A 107 2.11 -11.06 -4.58
C THR A 107 2.12 -11.55 -3.13
N GLY A 108 2.78 -12.68 -2.84
CA GLY A 108 2.89 -13.20 -1.48
C GLY A 108 3.43 -12.15 -0.50
N GLY A 109 2.74 -11.95 0.62
CA GLY A 109 3.06 -10.92 1.62
C GLY A 109 2.61 -9.49 1.27
N ALA A 110 1.95 -9.28 0.13
CA ALA A 110 1.40 -7.98 -0.25
C ALA A 110 0.14 -7.62 0.57
N PRO A 111 -0.21 -6.32 0.68
CA PRO A 111 -1.31 -5.87 1.52
C PRO A 111 -2.71 -6.06 0.92
N GLY A 112 -2.84 -6.51 -0.33
CA GLY A 112 -4.13 -6.79 -0.95
C GLY A 112 -4.89 -7.87 -0.17
N ARG A 113 -6.23 -7.74 -0.08
CA ARG A 113 -7.07 -8.61 0.74
C ARG A 113 -6.81 -10.09 0.49
N LYS A 114 -6.78 -10.51 -0.77
CA LYS A 114 -6.55 -11.91 -1.16
C LYS A 114 -5.19 -12.44 -0.69
N ALA A 115 -4.13 -11.64 -0.84
CA ALA A 115 -2.78 -12.01 -0.39
C ALA A 115 -2.71 -12.10 1.13
N MET A 116 -3.37 -11.17 1.85
CA MET A 116 -3.45 -11.18 3.32
C MET A 116 -4.24 -12.37 3.85
N GLU A 117 -5.38 -12.71 3.25
CA GLU A 117 -6.17 -13.88 3.63
C GLU A 117 -5.38 -15.18 3.47
N GLN A 118 -4.62 -15.30 2.38
CA GLN A 118 -3.73 -16.44 2.16
C GLN A 118 -2.61 -16.49 3.22
N ALA A 119 -1.93 -15.38 3.49
CA ALA A 119 -0.87 -15.32 4.49
C ALA A 119 -1.37 -15.66 5.90
N ILE A 120 -2.59 -15.20 6.25
CA ILE A 120 -3.25 -15.54 7.53
C ILE A 120 -3.58 -17.05 7.59
N ALA A 121 -4.09 -17.63 6.50
CA ALA A 121 -4.40 -19.05 6.45
C ALA A 121 -3.13 -19.92 6.60
N GLU A 122 -2.05 -19.56 5.91
CA GLU A 122 -0.75 -20.22 6.01
C GLU A 122 -0.17 -20.13 7.43
N GLY A 123 -0.22 -18.94 8.05
CA GLY A 123 0.23 -18.75 9.43
C GLY A 123 -0.56 -19.57 10.44
N ARG A 124 -1.89 -19.65 10.29
CA ARG A 124 -2.74 -20.50 11.14
C ARG A 124 -2.43 -21.98 10.97
N ALA A 125 -2.23 -22.45 9.73
CA ALA A 125 -1.87 -23.83 9.45
C ALA A 125 -0.50 -24.20 10.05
N PHE A 126 0.46 -23.27 10.02
CA PHE A 126 1.76 -23.44 10.67
C PHE A 126 1.61 -23.61 12.19
N LEU A 127 0.88 -22.73 12.85
CA LEU A 127 0.67 -22.77 14.31
C LEU A 127 -0.06 -24.05 14.76
N ASN A 128 -1.01 -24.55 13.98
CA ASN A 128 -1.71 -25.80 14.29
C ASN A 128 -0.79 -27.01 14.23
N ARG A 129 0.08 -27.11 13.23
CA ARG A 129 1.08 -28.19 13.13
C ARG A 129 2.05 -28.21 14.30
N GLU A 130 2.59 -27.05 14.67
CA GLU A 130 3.48 -26.90 15.82
C GLU A 130 2.81 -27.29 17.13
N SER A 131 1.51 -27.07 17.27
CA SER A 131 0.74 -27.46 18.48
C SER A 131 0.54 -28.98 18.55
N GLU A 132 0.35 -29.66 17.42
CA GLU A 132 0.20 -31.11 17.36
C GLU A 132 1.53 -31.81 17.69
N GLU A 133 2.65 -31.35 17.10
CA GLU A 133 3.98 -31.91 17.35
C GLU A 133 4.49 -31.74 18.79
N ASN A 134 4.05 -30.71 19.51
CA ASN A 134 4.42 -30.48 20.91
C ASN A 134 3.54 -31.24 21.93
N HIS A 135 2.53 -31.98 21.49
CA HIS A 135 1.65 -32.79 22.32
C HIS A 135 1.89 -34.31 22.19
N GLU A 136 2.81 -34.73 21.30
CA GLU A 136 3.37 -36.09 21.21
C GLU A 136 4.68 -36.21 22.01
#